data_9a06e6111cba0b39707bf721c15deda2
#
_entry.id   9a06e6111cba0b39707bf721c15deda2
#
_cell.length_a   1.000
_cell.length_b   1.000
_cell.length_c   1.000
_cell.angle_alpha   90.00
_cell.angle_beta   90.00
_cell.angle_gamma   90.00
#
_symmetry.space_group_name_H-M   'P 1'
#
loop_
_entity.id
_entity.type
_entity.pdbx_description
1 polymer ?
#
loop_
_entity_poly.entity_id
_entity_poly.type
_entity_poly.pdbx_seq_one_letter_code
_entity_poly.pdbx_strand_id
1 'polypeptide(L)'
;MLTQEMVMTIHVLKKQGQAIQSIANQTGMSRNTVKKYLNQEVGCTPTYKVRANKASKLEPYKAYLQRRIQLASPDWIPASVLFKELLDQGYTGKIRILSDYIATFKPPKQVDPLVRFETEPGQQMQVDFTIIRRGKQPLKAFVATLGYSRASFVCFFDNERSESWFEGIKRSFEFFGGVSHELLFDNAKSIIIERDAYGAGEHRWNAGLLDLAKTYGFVPKACRPYRAKTKGKVERFNRYLKSSFMVPLQATFKEIGLQVDVQTANGYIGKWLEQTANARIHGTTQEVPASRLVQDRQAMLPLPIWDGNRTDILAISLRQQPIPVESFQHPLTVYDTLLGVPL
;
A
#
# COMPACT_ATOMS: atom_id res chain seq x y z
N MET A 1 -5.21 -4.86 40.32
CA MET A 1 -4.16 -5.16 41.31
C MET A 1 -4.58 -4.49 42.62
N LEU A 2 -4.52 -5.16 43.78
CA LEU A 2 -4.80 -4.49 45.04
C LEU A 2 -3.67 -3.50 45.33
N THR A 3 -4.05 -2.28 45.69
CA THR A 3 -3.07 -1.27 46.12
C THR A 3 -2.65 -1.51 47.57
N GLN A 4 -1.49 -0.99 47.95
CA GLN A 4 -1.00 -1.07 49.34
C GLN A 4 -1.99 -0.42 50.31
N GLU A 5 -2.66 0.65 49.90
CA GLU A 5 -3.71 1.33 50.68
C GLU A 5 -4.93 0.43 50.95
N MET A 6 -5.35 -0.36 49.96
CA MET A 6 -6.45 -1.32 50.15
C MET A 6 -6.09 -2.42 51.12
N VAL A 7 -4.85 -2.90 51.11
CA VAL A 7 -4.36 -3.89 52.08
C VAL A 7 -4.33 -3.28 53.48
N MET A 8 -3.85 -2.06 53.62
CA MET A 8 -3.84 -1.32 54.88
C MET A 8 -5.26 -1.13 55.45
N THR A 9 -6.21 -0.77 54.56
CA THR A 9 -7.64 -0.62 54.92
C THR A 9 -8.21 -1.91 55.50
N ILE A 10 -7.90 -3.08 54.94
CA ILE A 10 -8.34 -4.40 55.46
C ILE A 10 -7.82 -4.60 56.88
N HIS A 11 -6.55 -4.31 57.14
CA HIS A 11 -5.96 -4.46 58.47
C HIS A 11 -6.56 -3.48 59.49
N VAL A 12 -6.80 -2.22 59.12
CA VAL A 12 -7.41 -1.20 59.96
C VAL A 12 -8.84 -1.60 60.35
N LEU A 13 -9.67 -2.00 59.37
CA LEU A 13 -11.04 -2.44 59.62
C LEU A 13 -11.08 -3.68 60.52
N LYS A 14 -10.14 -4.60 60.41
CA LYS A 14 -10.00 -5.75 61.28
C LYS A 14 -9.62 -5.35 62.69
N LYS A 15 -8.68 -4.39 62.86
CA LYS A 15 -8.29 -3.84 64.17
C LYS A 15 -9.44 -3.10 64.87
N GLN A 16 -10.35 -2.51 64.08
CA GLN A 16 -11.60 -1.91 64.59
C GLN A 16 -12.66 -2.93 64.99
N GLY A 17 -12.37 -4.24 64.99
CA GLY A 17 -13.27 -5.30 65.43
C GLY A 17 -14.25 -5.80 64.36
N GLN A 18 -14.15 -5.34 63.11
CA GLN A 18 -15.12 -5.77 62.10
C GLN A 18 -14.94 -7.24 61.70
N ALA A 19 -16.10 -7.90 61.44
CA ALA A 19 -16.12 -9.29 60.96
C ALA A 19 -15.62 -9.36 59.49
N ILE A 20 -14.95 -10.45 59.10
CA ILE A 20 -14.40 -10.65 57.76
C ILE A 20 -15.47 -10.47 56.68
N GLN A 21 -16.71 -10.86 56.93
CA GLN A 21 -17.83 -10.67 55.98
C GLN A 21 -18.18 -9.18 55.79
N SER A 22 -18.16 -8.39 56.88
CA SER A 22 -18.37 -6.94 56.81
C SER A 22 -17.28 -6.24 56.02
N ILE A 23 -16.01 -6.61 56.29
CA ILE A 23 -14.85 -6.08 55.56
C ILE A 23 -14.94 -6.44 54.07
N ALA A 24 -15.32 -7.66 53.72
CA ALA A 24 -15.48 -8.11 52.35
C ALA A 24 -16.57 -7.30 51.62
N ASN A 25 -17.71 -7.07 52.26
CA ASN A 25 -18.81 -6.28 51.70
C ASN A 25 -18.42 -4.80 51.53
N GLN A 26 -17.75 -4.22 52.52
CA GLN A 26 -17.35 -2.82 52.54
C GLN A 26 -16.25 -2.51 51.49
N THR A 27 -15.31 -3.46 51.29
CA THR A 27 -14.19 -3.29 50.34
C THR A 27 -14.49 -3.83 48.95
N GLY A 28 -15.65 -4.48 48.74
CA GLY A 28 -15.99 -5.12 47.45
C GLY A 28 -15.15 -6.37 47.13
N MET A 29 -14.47 -6.95 48.09
CA MET A 29 -13.55 -8.07 47.91
C MET A 29 -14.18 -9.40 48.36
N SER A 30 -13.63 -10.51 47.79
CA SER A 30 -14.01 -11.83 48.27
C SER A 30 -13.51 -12.09 49.71
N ARG A 31 -14.26 -12.84 50.52
CA ARG A 31 -13.81 -13.26 51.89
C ARG A 31 -12.45 -13.95 51.87
N ASN A 32 -12.20 -14.75 50.84
CA ASN A 32 -10.91 -15.44 50.70
C ASN A 32 -9.74 -14.46 50.44
N THR A 33 -9.99 -13.39 49.66
CA THR A 33 -9.02 -12.31 49.45
C THR A 33 -8.73 -11.58 50.77
N VAL A 34 -9.78 -11.22 51.54
CA VAL A 34 -9.61 -10.56 52.85
C VAL A 34 -8.82 -11.44 53.82
N LYS A 35 -9.18 -12.74 53.96
CA LYS A 35 -8.41 -13.70 54.77
C LYS A 35 -6.97 -13.81 54.36
N LYS A 36 -6.70 -13.90 53.06
CA LYS A 36 -5.34 -14.00 52.52
C LYS A 36 -4.48 -12.81 52.95
N TYR A 37 -5.01 -11.59 52.86
CA TYR A 37 -4.24 -10.39 53.18
C TYR A 37 -4.14 -10.14 54.70
N LEU A 38 -5.11 -10.55 55.49
CA LEU A 38 -5.00 -10.52 56.97
C LEU A 38 -3.90 -11.44 57.52
N ASN A 39 -3.60 -12.53 56.81
CA ASN A 39 -2.51 -13.44 57.15
C ASN A 39 -1.13 -13.01 56.65
N GLN A 40 -1.02 -11.88 55.98
CA GLN A 40 0.23 -11.29 55.52
C GLN A 40 0.65 -10.13 56.44
N GLU A 41 1.94 -9.92 56.60
CA GLU A 41 2.45 -8.79 57.39
C GLU A 41 2.05 -7.44 56.82
N VAL A 42 1.71 -6.49 57.70
CA VAL A 42 1.32 -5.13 57.32
C VAL A 42 2.52 -4.43 56.67
N GLY A 43 2.33 -4.02 55.43
CA GLY A 43 3.39 -3.34 54.67
C GLY A 43 4.00 -4.14 53.51
N CYS A 44 3.70 -5.44 53.40
CA CYS A 44 4.09 -6.22 52.22
C CYS A 44 3.31 -5.78 50.98
N THR A 45 4.02 -5.40 49.90
CA THR A 45 3.41 -5.18 48.62
C THR A 45 2.84 -6.48 48.06
N PRO A 46 1.59 -6.47 47.57
CA PRO A 46 0.98 -7.68 46.99
C PRO A 46 1.80 -8.16 45.78
N THR A 47 2.54 -9.25 45.94
CA THR A 47 3.26 -9.88 44.84
C THR A 47 2.54 -11.14 44.38
N TYR A 48 2.36 -11.30 43.09
CA TYR A 48 1.89 -12.57 42.53
C TYR A 48 3.06 -13.54 42.42
N LYS A 49 2.85 -14.78 42.82
CA LYS A 49 3.81 -15.83 42.53
C LYS A 49 4.06 -15.86 41.02
N VAL A 50 5.27 -15.62 40.62
CA VAL A 50 5.70 -15.80 39.23
C VAL A 50 5.45 -17.26 38.87
N ARG A 51 4.59 -17.49 37.86
CA ARG A 51 4.40 -18.86 37.36
C ARG A 51 5.74 -19.39 36.84
N ALA A 52 6.09 -20.59 37.23
CA ALA A 52 7.24 -21.28 36.62
C ALA A 52 7.08 -21.30 35.09
N ASN A 53 8.12 -20.86 34.38
CA ASN A 53 8.11 -20.85 32.93
C ASN A 53 7.92 -22.29 32.44
N LYS A 54 6.78 -22.57 31.81
CA LYS A 54 6.58 -23.82 31.08
C LYS A 54 7.51 -23.80 29.86
N ALA A 55 8.21 -24.90 29.61
CA ALA A 55 9.03 -25.04 28.43
C ALA A 55 8.21 -24.72 27.16
N SER A 56 8.74 -23.86 26.31
CA SER A 56 8.07 -23.49 25.05
C SER A 56 8.02 -24.67 24.12
N LYS A 57 6.89 -24.88 23.43
CA LYS A 57 6.79 -25.89 22.35
C LYS A 57 7.81 -25.65 21.22
N LEU A 58 8.38 -24.46 21.15
CA LEU A 58 9.39 -24.06 20.16
C LEU A 58 10.82 -24.52 20.57
N GLU A 59 11.03 -24.90 21.84
CA GLU A 59 12.36 -25.18 22.38
C GLU A 59 13.18 -26.18 21.53
N PRO A 60 12.61 -27.33 21.13
CA PRO A 60 13.34 -28.31 20.31
C PRO A 60 13.76 -27.80 18.93
N TYR A 61 13.09 -26.77 18.42
CA TYR A 61 13.27 -26.26 17.06
C TYR A 61 14.16 -25.00 17.00
N LYS A 62 14.56 -24.44 18.13
CA LYS A 62 15.34 -23.20 18.18
C LYS A 62 16.67 -23.30 17.45
N ALA A 63 17.39 -24.39 17.62
CA ALA A 63 18.67 -24.60 16.93
C ALA A 63 18.52 -24.64 15.42
N TYR A 64 17.47 -25.31 14.92
CA TYR A 64 17.12 -25.31 13.50
C TYR A 64 16.81 -23.91 12.98
N LEU A 65 15.98 -23.16 13.69
CA LEU A 65 15.60 -21.79 13.31
C LEU A 65 16.81 -20.84 13.27
N GLN A 66 17.69 -20.91 14.26
CA GLN A 66 18.90 -20.10 14.30
C GLN A 66 19.79 -20.37 13.09
N ARG A 67 20.02 -21.65 12.78
CA ARG A 67 20.80 -22.07 11.60
C ARG A 67 20.16 -21.57 10.30
N ARG A 68 18.82 -21.69 10.15
CA ARG A 68 18.10 -21.24 8.95
C ARG A 68 18.20 -19.73 8.75
N ILE A 69 18.06 -18.95 9.84
CA ILE A 69 18.17 -17.50 9.81
C ILE A 69 19.60 -17.06 9.45
N GLN A 70 20.63 -17.72 10.02
CA GLN A 70 22.02 -17.42 9.71
C GLN A 70 22.39 -17.72 8.26
N LEU A 71 21.92 -18.86 7.72
CA LEU A 71 22.17 -19.22 6.33
C LEU A 71 21.47 -18.29 5.32
N ALA A 72 20.38 -17.66 5.73
CA ALA A 72 19.67 -16.70 4.87
C ALA A 72 20.27 -15.29 4.89
N SER A 73 21.16 -14.99 5.82
CA SER A 73 21.78 -13.65 5.93
C SER A 73 22.52 -13.29 4.63
N PRO A 74 22.39 -12.05 4.10
CA PRO A 74 21.70 -10.88 4.68
C PRO A 74 20.18 -10.83 4.49
N ASP A 75 19.61 -11.77 3.76
CA ASP A 75 18.19 -11.86 3.51
C ASP A 75 17.41 -12.41 4.72
N TRP A 76 16.07 -12.28 4.67
CA TRP A 76 15.20 -12.68 5.75
C TRP A 76 14.13 -13.68 5.30
N ILE A 77 14.05 -14.85 5.94
CA ILE A 77 13.00 -15.82 5.69
C ILE A 77 11.70 -15.38 6.40
N PRO A 78 10.55 -15.27 5.70
CA PRO A 78 9.28 -14.94 6.34
C PRO A 78 8.85 -15.98 7.38
N ALA A 79 8.20 -15.51 8.46
CA ALA A 79 7.67 -16.40 9.52
C ALA A 79 6.73 -17.49 9.00
N SER A 80 5.96 -17.20 7.95
CA SER A 80 5.06 -18.17 7.31
C SER A 80 5.79 -19.34 6.67
N VAL A 81 6.95 -19.09 6.08
CA VAL A 81 7.80 -20.13 5.47
C VAL A 81 8.42 -21.00 6.56
N LEU A 82 9.06 -20.37 7.55
CA LEU A 82 9.64 -21.11 8.68
C LEU A 82 8.58 -21.90 9.46
N PHE A 83 7.36 -21.37 9.57
CA PHE A 83 6.26 -22.08 10.21
C PHE A 83 5.85 -23.34 9.45
N LYS A 84 5.79 -23.27 8.13
CA LYS A 84 5.52 -24.46 7.28
C LYS A 84 6.62 -25.51 7.43
N GLU A 85 7.89 -25.10 7.39
CA GLU A 85 9.03 -25.99 7.61
C GLU A 85 8.95 -26.69 8.99
N LEU A 86 8.52 -25.98 10.03
CA LEU A 86 8.36 -26.54 11.37
C LEU A 86 7.17 -27.50 11.48
N LEU A 87 6.06 -27.22 10.77
CA LEU A 87 4.91 -28.15 10.72
C LEU A 87 5.33 -29.49 10.11
N ASP A 88 6.14 -29.45 9.04
CA ASP A 88 6.68 -30.64 8.38
C ASP A 88 7.60 -31.44 9.34
N GLN A 89 8.20 -30.77 10.31
CA GLN A 89 9.02 -31.39 11.37
C GLN A 89 8.22 -31.77 12.64
N GLY A 90 6.88 -31.65 12.62
CA GLY A 90 6.01 -32.05 13.72
C GLY A 90 5.75 -30.98 14.79
N TYR A 91 6.01 -29.69 14.50
CA TYR A 91 5.68 -28.59 15.42
C TYR A 91 4.17 -28.43 15.58
N THR A 92 3.69 -28.41 16.82
CA THR A 92 2.25 -28.30 17.16
C THR A 92 1.90 -26.95 17.83
N GLY A 93 2.79 -25.98 17.79
CA GLY A 93 2.58 -24.64 18.33
C GLY A 93 1.92 -23.69 17.33
N LYS A 94 1.62 -22.47 17.79
CA LYS A 94 1.06 -21.41 16.94
C LYS A 94 2.16 -20.57 16.29
N ILE A 95 1.89 -20.05 15.10
CA ILE A 95 2.78 -19.15 14.35
C ILE A 95 3.20 -17.91 15.15
N ARG A 96 2.37 -17.44 16.07
CA ARG A 96 2.68 -16.27 16.92
C ARG A 96 3.91 -16.51 17.79
N ILE A 97 4.02 -17.68 18.41
CA ILE A 97 5.19 -18.04 19.25
C ILE A 97 6.48 -18.04 18.42
N LEU A 98 6.40 -18.55 17.18
CA LEU A 98 7.51 -18.48 16.24
C LEU A 98 7.84 -17.04 15.86
N SER A 99 6.84 -16.24 15.51
CA SER A 99 7.05 -14.84 15.11
C SER A 99 7.68 -14.00 16.21
N ASP A 100 7.23 -14.17 17.44
CA ASP A 100 7.80 -13.50 18.61
C ASP A 100 9.27 -13.91 18.84
N TYR A 101 9.59 -15.20 18.66
CA TYR A 101 10.96 -15.69 18.79
C TYR A 101 11.87 -15.16 17.68
N ILE A 102 11.48 -15.28 16.40
CA ILE A 102 12.34 -14.81 15.30
C ILE A 102 12.47 -13.28 15.26
N ALA A 103 11.53 -12.54 15.86
CA ALA A 103 11.65 -11.08 15.98
C ALA A 103 12.86 -10.66 16.82
N THR A 104 13.31 -11.51 17.76
CA THR A 104 14.51 -11.23 18.60
C THR A 104 15.81 -11.22 17.79
N PHE A 105 15.85 -11.85 16.63
CA PHE A 105 17.02 -11.88 15.72
C PHE A 105 17.02 -10.73 14.71
N LYS A 106 15.90 -9.99 14.59
CA LYS A 106 15.88 -8.83 13.71
C LYS A 106 16.68 -7.69 14.33
N PRO A 107 17.63 -7.11 13.58
CA PRO A 107 18.28 -5.89 14.04
C PRO A 107 17.21 -4.83 14.34
N PRO A 108 17.37 -4.03 15.40
CA PRO A 108 16.44 -2.96 15.69
C PRO A 108 16.34 -2.07 14.45
N LYS A 109 15.12 -1.92 13.92
CA LYS A 109 14.89 -0.96 12.84
C LYS A 109 15.29 0.40 13.38
N GLN A 110 16.33 0.99 12.81
CA GLN A 110 16.56 2.42 13.00
C GLN A 110 15.31 3.13 12.46
N VAL A 111 14.48 3.59 13.37
CA VAL A 111 13.32 4.40 13.04
C VAL A 111 13.84 5.82 12.84
N ASP A 112 14.31 6.08 11.63
CA ASP A 112 14.51 7.47 11.23
C ASP A 112 13.18 8.23 11.42
N PRO A 113 13.21 9.43 12.00
CA PRO A 113 11.99 10.22 12.18
C PRO A 113 11.29 10.39 10.83
N LEU A 114 10.05 9.95 10.77
CA LEU A 114 9.23 9.97 9.55
C LEU A 114 8.76 11.42 9.35
N VAL A 115 9.57 12.25 8.70
CA VAL A 115 9.16 13.57 8.26
C VAL A 115 8.12 13.37 7.16
N ARG A 116 6.85 13.50 7.50
CA ARG A 116 5.74 13.47 6.54
C ARG A 116 5.64 14.84 5.90
N PHE A 117 5.96 14.93 4.62
CA PHE A 117 5.68 16.12 3.84
C PHE A 117 4.19 16.08 3.44
N GLU A 118 3.38 16.87 4.11
CA GLU A 118 2.04 17.19 3.64
C GLU A 118 2.16 18.31 2.61
N THR A 119 1.33 18.28 1.60
CA THR A 119 1.27 19.29 0.53
C THR A 119 -0.07 20.00 0.62
N GLU A 120 -0.10 21.27 0.25
CA GLU A 120 -1.33 22.04 0.14
C GLU A 120 -2.24 21.45 -0.96
N PRO A 121 -3.56 21.74 -0.90
CA PRO A 121 -4.49 21.35 -1.96
C PRO A 121 -4.01 21.82 -3.34
N GLY A 122 -4.18 20.97 -4.36
CA GLY A 122 -3.81 21.28 -5.74
C GLY A 122 -2.31 21.41 -6.02
N GLN A 123 -1.46 21.45 -5.00
CA GLN A 123 -0.05 21.78 -5.15
C GLN A 123 0.74 20.71 -5.89
N GLN A 124 0.65 19.44 -5.49
CA GLN A 124 1.55 18.41 -6.01
C GLN A 124 0.83 17.11 -6.35
N MET A 125 1.15 16.57 -7.51
CA MET A 125 0.82 15.21 -7.94
C MET A 125 2.08 14.37 -8.08
N GLN A 126 2.10 13.18 -7.50
CA GLN A 126 3.18 12.21 -7.66
C GLN A 126 2.81 11.21 -8.74
N VAL A 127 3.70 11.01 -9.70
CA VAL A 127 3.49 10.08 -10.82
C VAL A 127 4.56 9.00 -10.86
N ASP A 128 4.15 7.79 -11.25
CA ASP A 128 5.03 6.62 -11.31
C ASP A 128 4.54 5.58 -12.31
N PHE A 129 5.46 4.77 -12.81
CA PHE A 129 5.14 3.50 -13.46
C PHE A 129 5.48 2.33 -12.56
N THR A 130 4.57 1.37 -12.47
CA THR A 130 4.85 0.11 -11.78
C THR A 130 4.64 -1.07 -12.71
N ILE A 131 5.60 -2.00 -12.68
CA ILE A 131 5.54 -3.21 -13.50
C ILE A 131 4.58 -4.20 -12.83
N ILE A 132 3.57 -4.64 -13.58
CA ILE A 132 2.64 -5.68 -13.19
C ILE A 132 3.11 -7.03 -13.74
N ARG A 133 3.47 -7.07 -15.02
CA ARG A 133 3.97 -8.26 -15.71
C ARG A 133 5.08 -7.89 -16.70
N ARG A 134 6.10 -8.73 -16.73
CA ARG A 134 7.21 -8.68 -17.70
C ARG A 134 7.02 -9.75 -18.78
N GLY A 135 7.87 -9.73 -19.80
CA GLY A 135 7.93 -10.76 -20.85
C GLY A 135 7.26 -10.36 -22.16
N LYS A 136 6.74 -11.33 -22.92
CA LYS A 136 6.21 -11.12 -24.27
C LYS A 136 4.96 -10.23 -24.32
N GLN A 137 4.16 -10.25 -23.27
CA GLN A 137 2.95 -9.43 -23.12
C GLN A 137 3.09 -8.58 -21.85
N PRO A 138 3.91 -7.52 -21.88
CA PRO A 138 4.16 -6.71 -20.71
C PRO A 138 2.88 -5.95 -20.31
N LEU A 139 2.71 -5.78 -19.02
CA LEU A 139 1.63 -4.98 -18.45
C LEU A 139 2.23 -4.05 -17.41
N LYS A 140 2.08 -2.76 -17.59
CA LYS A 140 2.60 -1.72 -16.72
C LYS A 140 1.48 -0.77 -16.34
N ALA A 141 1.46 -0.29 -15.12
CA ALA A 141 0.48 0.66 -14.64
C ALA A 141 1.15 2.03 -14.46
N PHE A 142 0.62 3.04 -15.12
CA PHE A 142 0.85 4.43 -14.77
C PHE A 142 -0.03 4.76 -13.57
N VAL A 143 0.54 5.40 -12.57
CA VAL A 143 -0.14 5.77 -11.33
C VAL A 143 0.12 7.23 -11.03
N ALA A 144 -0.95 8.00 -10.83
CA ALA A 144 -0.90 9.37 -10.36
C ALA A 144 -1.61 9.47 -9.01
N THR A 145 -0.98 10.11 -8.03
CA THR A 145 -1.54 10.30 -6.68
C THR A 145 -1.38 11.75 -6.24
N LEU A 146 -2.48 12.39 -5.89
CA LEU A 146 -2.47 13.75 -5.36
C LEU A 146 -1.85 13.82 -3.97
N GLY A 147 -1.08 14.84 -3.74
CA GLY A 147 -0.31 14.98 -2.51
C GLY A 147 -1.16 15.28 -1.28
N TYR A 148 -2.25 16.03 -1.43
CA TYR A 148 -3.16 16.42 -0.35
C TYR A 148 -4.28 15.41 -0.15
N SER A 149 -5.15 15.18 -1.14
CA SER A 149 -6.32 14.30 -0.99
C SER A 149 -5.96 12.82 -0.91
N ARG A 150 -4.82 12.41 -1.46
CA ARG A 150 -4.47 10.99 -1.69
C ARG A 150 -5.36 10.30 -2.72
N ALA A 151 -6.18 11.07 -3.43
CA ALA A 151 -6.92 10.56 -4.58
C ALA A 151 -5.93 10.07 -5.63
N SER A 152 -6.22 8.93 -6.22
CA SER A 152 -5.31 8.27 -7.15
C SER A 152 -6.02 7.93 -8.45
N PHE A 153 -5.27 8.02 -9.53
CA PHE A 153 -5.65 7.60 -10.88
C PHE A 153 -4.68 6.54 -11.38
N VAL A 154 -5.18 5.59 -12.15
CA VAL A 154 -4.40 4.51 -12.75
C VAL A 154 -4.87 4.27 -14.17
N CYS A 155 -3.93 4.09 -15.09
CA CYS A 155 -4.19 3.49 -16.39
C CYS A 155 -3.04 2.55 -16.78
N PHE A 156 -3.34 1.59 -17.66
CA PHE A 156 -2.39 0.54 -18.03
C PHE A 156 -1.87 0.72 -19.44
N PHE A 157 -0.60 0.33 -19.63
CA PHE A 157 0.13 0.35 -20.88
C PHE A 157 0.96 -0.93 -21.03
N ASP A 158 1.40 -1.21 -22.23
CA ASP A 158 2.35 -2.28 -22.53
C ASP A 158 3.82 -1.83 -22.36
N ASN A 159 4.07 -0.53 -22.35
CA ASN A 159 5.39 0.06 -22.25
C ASN A 159 5.42 1.27 -21.31
N GLU A 160 6.61 1.85 -21.09
CA GLU A 160 6.81 3.07 -20.28
C GLU A 160 7.64 4.11 -21.08
N ARG A 161 7.36 4.20 -22.37
CA ARG A 161 7.98 5.22 -23.23
C ARG A 161 7.39 6.60 -22.90
N SER A 162 8.04 7.64 -23.41
CA SER A 162 7.61 9.04 -23.18
C SER A 162 6.15 9.27 -23.54
N GLU A 163 5.67 8.68 -24.64
CA GLU A 163 4.28 8.80 -25.09
C GLU A 163 3.29 8.25 -24.05
N SER A 164 3.60 7.08 -23.46
CA SER A 164 2.79 6.47 -22.41
C SER A 164 2.75 7.32 -21.13
N TRP A 165 3.88 7.98 -20.80
CA TRP A 165 3.93 8.94 -19.71
C TRP A 165 3.04 10.15 -19.97
N PHE A 166 3.15 10.75 -21.16
CA PHE A 166 2.38 11.95 -21.51
C PHE A 166 0.88 11.64 -21.55
N GLU A 167 0.51 10.51 -22.12
CA GLU A 167 -0.88 10.05 -22.15
C GLU A 167 -1.43 9.80 -20.74
N GLY A 168 -0.68 9.11 -19.89
CA GLY A 168 -1.05 8.87 -18.49
C GLY A 168 -1.24 10.18 -17.70
N ILE A 169 -0.36 11.18 -17.91
CA ILE A 169 -0.46 12.50 -17.28
C ILE A 169 -1.74 13.22 -17.74
N LYS A 170 -2.01 13.28 -19.06
CA LYS A 170 -3.21 13.92 -19.60
C LYS A 170 -4.49 13.30 -19.03
N ARG A 171 -4.61 11.98 -19.10
CA ARG A 171 -5.77 11.26 -18.53
C ARG A 171 -5.92 11.49 -17.02
N SER A 172 -4.82 11.62 -16.29
CA SER A 172 -4.88 11.91 -14.86
C SER A 172 -5.44 13.31 -14.59
N PHE A 173 -5.07 14.31 -15.38
CA PHE A 173 -5.62 15.67 -15.27
C PHE A 173 -7.13 15.70 -15.59
N GLU A 174 -7.55 15.00 -16.64
CA GLU A 174 -8.96 14.84 -16.98
C GLU A 174 -9.75 14.16 -15.85
N PHE A 175 -9.22 13.07 -15.29
CA PHE A 175 -9.84 12.35 -14.19
C PHE A 175 -9.98 13.21 -12.92
N PHE A 176 -8.94 13.95 -12.56
CA PHE A 176 -8.98 14.84 -11.40
C PHE A 176 -9.78 16.12 -11.65
N GLY A 177 -9.98 16.51 -12.91
CA GLY A 177 -10.70 17.72 -13.31
C GLY A 177 -9.88 19.01 -13.16
N GLY A 178 -8.54 18.91 -13.24
CA GLY A 178 -7.62 20.05 -13.13
C GLY A 178 -6.16 19.63 -13.18
N VAL A 179 -5.26 20.59 -13.17
CA VAL A 179 -3.80 20.41 -13.25
C VAL A 179 -3.15 20.81 -11.94
N SER A 180 -2.40 19.93 -11.31
CA SER A 180 -1.59 20.27 -10.12
C SER A 180 -0.44 21.19 -10.50
N HIS A 181 -0.08 22.12 -9.61
CA HIS A 181 1.01 23.08 -9.85
C HIS A 181 2.37 22.39 -10.06
N GLU A 182 2.60 21.26 -9.40
CA GLU A 182 3.84 20.52 -9.48
C GLU A 182 3.57 19.03 -9.77
N LEU A 183 4.35 18.44 -10.69
CA LEU A 183 4.41 17.00 -10.92
C LEU A 183 5.74 16.44 -10.45
N LEU A 184 5.69 15.51 -9.49
CA LEU A 184 6.87 14.87 -8.94
C LEU A 184 7.14 13.53 -9.64
N PHE A 185 8.26 13.47 -10.34
CA PHE A 185 8.73 12.29 -11.08
C PHE A 185 9.81 11.54 -10.32
N ASP A 186 9.87 10.23 -10.52
CA ASP A 186 11.06 9.44 -10.25
C ASP A 186 12.12 9.64 -11.36
N ASN A 187 13.30 9.07 -11.15
CA ASN A 187 14.40 9.11 -12.11
C ASN A 187 14.17 8.21 -13.35
N ALA A 188 12.98 8.26 -13.95
CA ALA A 188 12.69 7.55 -15.18
C ALA A 188 13.47 8.17 -16.35
N LYS A 189 14.32 7.39 -17.02
CA LYS A 189 15.16 7.86 -18.14
C LYS A 189 14.34 8.40 -19.32
N SER A 190 13.11 7.96 -19.50
CA SER A 190 12.18 8.50 -20.49
C SER A 190 11.73 9.93 -20.21
N ILE A 191 11.86 10.39 -18.96
CA ILE A 191 11.41 11.70 -18.48
C ILE A 191 12.60 12.61 -18.15
N ILE A 192 13.58 12.08 -17.40
CA ILE A 192 14.81 12.80 -17.03
C ILE A 192 15.96 12.23 -17.85
N ILE A 193 16.36 12.96 -18.89
CA ILE A 193 17.42 12.53 -19.82
C ILE A 193 18.77 12.51 -19.09
N GLU A 194 19.06 13.58 -18.35
CA GLU A 194 20.28 13.69 -17.58
C GLU A 194 20.04 14.49 -16.31
N ARG A 195 20.53 13.92 -15.20
CA ARG A 195 20.36 14.53 -13.90
C ARG A 195 21.50 15.50 -13.61
N ASP A 196 21.15 16.63 -12.96
CA ASP A 196 22.11 17.66 -12.56
C ASP A 196 23.02 18.13 -13.72
N ALA A 197 22.48 18.09 -14.95
CA ALA A 197 23.20 18.41 -16.19
C ALA A 197 23.73 19.85 -16.24
N TYR A 198 23.06 20.78 -15.55
CA TYR A 198 23.38 22.21 -15.56
C TYR A 198 23.73 22.75 -14.17
N GLY A 199 23.72 21.89 -13.14
CA GLY A 199 23.99 22.23 -11.76
C GLY A 199 23.15 21.40 -10.80
N ALA A 200 23.44 21.47 -9.50
CA ALA A 200 22.74 20.70 -8.49
C ALA A 200 21.22 21.02 -8.46
N GLY A 201 20.39 20.09 -8.85
CA GLY A 201 18.95 20.24 -8.97
C GLY A 201 18.45 20.70 -10.35
N GLU A 202 19.35 21.01 -11.29
CA GLU A 202 19.02 21.43 -12.65
C GLU A 202 19.19 20.26 -13.63
N HIS A 203 18.08 19.66 -14.00
CA HIS A 203 18.04 18.42 -14.80
C HIS A 203 17.76 18.72 -16.27
N ARG A 204 18.32 17.89 -17.16
CA ARG A 204 17.90 17.86 -18.55
C ARG A 204 16.67 16.98 -18.69
N TRP A 205 15.53 17.62 -18.88
CA TRP A 205 14.24 16.97 -19.07
C TRP A 205 14.01 16.56 -20.53
N ASN A 206 13.10 15.61 -20.74
CA ASN A 206 12.59 15.31 -22.07
C ASN A 206 11.87 16.53 -22.65
N ALA A 207 12.18 16.91 -23.88
CA ALA A 207 11.61 18.08 -24.53
C ALA A 207 10.08 18.02 -24.62
N GLY A 208 9.51 16.86 -24.97
CA GLY A 208 8.06 16.67 -25.00
C GLY A 208 7.40 16.83 -23.65
N LEU A 209 8.10 16.51 -22.53
CA LEU A 209 7.59 16.81 -21.20
C LEU A 209 7.56 18.30 -20.92
N LEU A 210 8.60 19.05 -21.33
CA LEU A 210 8.64 20.50 -21.17
C LEU A 210 7.55 21.19 -21.95
N ASP A 211 7.27 20.73 -23.19
CA ASP A 211 6.15 21.23 -23.99
C ASP A 211 4.80 20.92 -23.34
N LEU A 212 4.63 19.71 -22.82
CA LEU A 212 3.44 19.35 -22.05
C LEU A 212 3.29 20.24 -20.80
N ALA A 213 4.37 20.43 -20.06
CA ALA A 213 4.42 21.26 -18.86
C ALA A 213 4.03 22.73 -19.16
N LYS A 214 4.56 23.28 -20.27
CA LYS A 214 4.20 24.62 -20.75
C LYS A 214 2.73 24.72 -21.15
N THR A 215 2.21 23.72 -21.85
CA THR A 215 0.81 23.69 -22.33
C THR A 215 -0.18 23.60 -21.18
N TYR A 216 0.11 22.76 -20.18
CA TYR A 216 -0.79 22.54 -19.02
C TYR A 216 -0.48 23.46 -17.83
N GLY A 217 0.65 24.16 -17.80
CA GLY A 217 1.01 25.10 -16.75
C GLY A 217 1.61 24.50 -15.49
N PHE A 218 2.09 23.26 -15.50
CA PHE A 218 2.69 22.63 -14.32
C PHE A 218 4.23 22.70 -14.33
N VAL A 219 4.83 22.61 -13.13
CA VAL A 219 6.29 22.54 -12.97
C VAL A 219 6.74 21.10 -12.73
N PRO A 220 7.60 20.52 -13.59
CA PRO A 220 8.16 19.20 -13.35
C PRO A 220 9.19 19.25 -12.20
N LYS A 221 9.11 18.32 -11.27
CA LYS A 221 10.04 18.15 -10.15
C LYS A 221 10.60 16.74 -10.14
N ALA A 222 11.88 16.59 -9.86
CA ALA A 222 12.54 15.29 -9.70
C ALA A 222 12.67 14.93 -8.23
N CYS A 223 12.44 13.66 -7.89
CA CYS A 223 12.75 13.15 -6.56
C CYS A 223 14.25 13.26 -6.29
N ARG A 224 14.64 13.74 -5.09
CA ARG A 224 16.05 13.73 -4.67
C ARG A 224 16.54 12.30 -4.51
N PRO A 225 17.79 11.97 -4.95
CA PRO A 225 18.37 10.65 -4.75
C PRO A 225 18.41 10.30 -3.27
N TYR A 226 18.32 9.01 -2.96
CA TYR A 226 18.40 8.45 -1.61
C TYR A 226 17.39 8.99 -0.58
N ARG A 227 16.41 9.79 -0.99
CA ARG A 227 15.27 10.21 -0.15
C ARG A 227 13.99 9.49 -0.61
N ALA A 228 13.95 8.16 -0.47
CA ALA A 228 12.77 7.33 -0.74
C ALA A 228 11.50 7.83 0.00
N LYS A 229 11.68 8.59 1.07
CA LYS A 229 10.60 9.18 1.88
C LYS A 229 9.73 10.21 1.14
N THR A 230 10.25 10.86 0.09
CA THR A 230 9.50 11.87 -0.69
C THR A 230 8.44 11.25 -1.59
N LYS A 231 8.64 10.02 -2.07
CA LYS A 231 7.74 9.31 -2.98
C LYS A 231 6.86 8.23 -2.29
N GLY A 232 6.92 8.14 -0.97
CA GLY A 232 6.23 7.09 -0.22
C GLY A 232 4.70 7.05 -0.39
N LYS A 233 4.08 8.08 -0.99
CA LYS A 233 2.64 8.15 -1.27
C LYS A 233 2.28 7.21 -2.42
N VAL A 234 2.91 7.40 -3.57
CA VAL A 234 2.65 6.58 -4.77
C VAL A 234 3.17 5.15 -4.63
N GLU A 235 4.31 4.93 -3.96
CA GLU A 235 4.83 3.58 -3.72
C GLU A 235 3.89 2.73 -2.86
N ARG A 236 3.31 3.32 -1.83
CA ARG A 236 2.31 2.65 -0.99
C ARG A 236 1.05 2.33 -1.79
N PHE A 237 0.63 3.25 -2.65
CA PHE A 237 -0.51 3.01 -3.53
C PHE A 237 -0.20 1.91 -4.57
N ASN A 238 0.99 1.87 -5.15
CA ASN A 238 1.41 0.81 -6.07
C ASN A 238 1.30 -0.60 -5.44
N ARG A 239 1.68 -0.73 -4.17
CA ARG A 239 1.53 -2.00 -3.44
C ARG A 239 0.05 -2.35 -3.26
N TYR A 240 -0.77 -1.37 -2.92
CA TYR A 240 -2.21 -1.54 -2.75
C TYR A 240 -2.89 -1.90 -4.08
N LEU A 241 -2.55 -1.23 -5.18
CA LEU A 241 -3.03 -1.55 -6.52
C LEU A 241 -2.75 -3.02 -6.88
N LYS A 242 -1.52 -3.46 -6.66
CA LYS A 242 -1.13 -4.85 -6.95
C LYS A 242 -1.91 -5.87 -6.13
N SER A 243 -2.04 -5.66 -4.83
CA SER A 243 -2.68 -6.64 -3.94
C SER A 243 -4.21 -6.61 -3.99
N SER A 244 -4.82 -5.42 -4.11
CA SER A 244 -6.28 -5.25 -3.99
C SER A 244 -7.02 -5.23 -5.32
N PHE A 245 -6.33 -4.90 -6.44
CA PHE A 245 -6.94 -4.89 -7.77
C PHE A 245 -6.36 -5.98 -8.67
N MET A 246 -5.04 -5.96 -8.90
CA MET A 246 -4.44 -6.84 -9.92
C MET A 246 -4.49 -8.32 -9.55
N VAL A 247 -4.18 -8.68 -8.30
CA VAL A 247 -4.18 -10.10 -7.88
C VAL A 247 -5.58 -10.71 -7.99
N PRO A 248 -6.66 -10.09 -7.46
CA PRO A 248 -8.01 -10.62 -7.63
C PRO A 248 -8.44 -10.69 -9.10
N LEU A 249 -8.18 -9.64 -9.90
CA LEU A 249 -8.53 -9.62 -11.31
C LEU A 249 -7.83 -10.75 -12.07
N GLN A 250 -6.53 -10.92 -11.88
CA GLN A 250 -5.75 -12.00 -12.50
C GLN A 250 -6.25 -13.39 -12.08
N ALA A 251 -6.64 -13.57 -10.82
CA ALA A 251 -7.18 -14.83 -10.34
C ALA A 251 -8.49 -15.17 -11.06
N THR A 252 -9.42 -14.22 -11.18
CA THR A 252 -10.69 -14.41 -11.89
C THR A 252 -10.48 -14.78 -13.37
N PHE A 253 -9.59 -14.07 -14.07
CA PHE A 253 -9.32 -14.37 -15.49
C PHE A 253 -8.58 -15.70 -15.68
N LYS A 254 -7.75 -16.09 -14.73
CA LYS A 254 -7.05 -17.38 -14.76
C LYS A 254 -8.01 -18.56 -14.65
N GLU A 255 -9.12 -18.43 -13.92
CA GLU A 255 -10.15 -19.49 -13.80
C GLU A 255 -10.76 -19.85 -15.16
N ILE A 256 -10.87 -18.86 -16.07
CA ILE A 256 -11.41 -19.06 -17.44
C ILE A 256 -10.30 -19.23 -18.49
N GLY A 257 -9.05 -19.48 -18.06
CA GLY A 257 -7.90 -19.70 -18.95
C GLY A 257 -7.40 -18.45 -19.68
N LEU A 258 -7.86 -17.26 -19.31
CA LEU A 258 -7.48 -16.00 -19.94
C LEU A 258 -6.41 -15.26 -19.12
N GLN A 259 -5.68 -14.40 -19.81
CA GLN A 259 -4.69 -13.52 -19.21
C GLN A 259 -5.15 -12.08 -19.34
N VAL A 260 -5.07 -11.30 -18.23
CA VAL A 260 -5.41 -9.89 -18.24
C VAL A 260 -4.43 -9.12 -19.11
N ASP A 261 -4.93 -8.45 -20.13
CA ASP A 261 -4.20 -7.55 -21.04
C ASP A 261 -4.44 -6.09 -20.65
N VAL A 262 -3.85 -5.16 -21.43
CA VAL A 262 -3.97 -3.71 -21.23
C VAL A 262 -5.42 -3.24 -21.33
N GLN A 263 -6.15 -3.72 -22.35
CA GLN A 263 -7.53 -3.30 -22.59
C GLN A 263 -8.45 -3.78 -21.46
N THR A 264 -8.34 -5.04 -21.09
CA THR A 264 -9.08 -5.63 -19.97
C THR A 264 -8.81 -4.86 -18.68
N ALA A 265 -7.52 -4.65 -18.34
CA ALA A 265 -7.16 -3.94 -17.11
C ALA A 265 -7.73 -2.51 -17.08
N ASN A 266 -7.67 -1.78 -18.21
CA ASN A 266 -8.25 -0.44 -18.33
C ASN A 266 -9.79 -0.45 -18.25
N GLY A 267 -10.46 -1.50 -18.72
CA GLY A 267 -11.91 -1.64 -18.62
C GLY A 267 -12.41 -1.80 -17.17
N TYR A 268 -11.63 -2.44 -16.30
CA TYR A 268 -12.03 -2.69 -14.91
C TYR A 268 -11.53 -1.67 -13.90
N ILE A 269 -10.42 -0.96 -14.19
CA ILE A 269 -9.77 -0.09 -13.20
C ILE A 269 -10.64 1.09 -12.78
N GLY A 270 -11.41 1.68 -13.68
CA GLY A 270 -12.23 2.86 -13.39
C GLY A 270 -13.21 2.62 -12.25
N LYS A 271 -13.96 1.52 -12.31
CA LYS A 271 -14.90 1.11 -11.27
C LYS A 271 -14.21 0.89 -9.93
N TRP A 272 -13.05 0.24 -9.93
CA TRP A 272 -12.29 0.00 -8.71
C TRP A 272 -11.75 1.30 -8.09
N LEU A 273 -11.27 2.24 -8.93
CA LEU A 273 -10.82 3.55 -8.46
C LEU A 273 -11.95 4.33 -7.79
N GLU A 274 -13.11 4.37 -8.40
CA GLU A 274 -14.28 5.11 -7.92
C GLU A 274 -14.89 4.47 -6.65
N GLN A 275 -15.15 3.16 -6.68
CA GLN A 275 -15.92 2.48 -5.63
C GLN A 275 -15.05 1.94 -4.49
N THR A 276 -13.74 1.76 -4.72
CA THR A 276 -12.85 1.15 -3.73
C THR A 276 -11.68 2.04 -3.35
N ALA A 277 -10.82 2.42 -4.31
CA ALA A 277 -9.56 3.06 -3.97
C ALA A 277 -9.76 4.48 -3.43
N ASN A 278 -10.60 5.28 -4.07
CA ASN A 278 -10.85 6.67 -3.69
C ASN A 278 -12.05 6.83 -2.73
N ALA A 279 -12.85 5.77 -2.52
CA ALA A 279 -13.99 5.76 -1.62
C ALA A 279 -13.66 5.29 -0.19
N ARG A 280 -12.55 4.58 -0.01
CA ARG A 280 -12.15 4.09 1.33
C ARG A 280 -11.65 5.19 2.24
N ILE A 281 -11.77 5.01 3.56
CA ILE A 281 -11.07 5.86 4.53
C ILE A 281 -9.56 5.61 4.38
N HIS A 282 -8.80 6.66 4.10
CA HIS A 282 -7.36 6.57 3.91
C HIS A 282 -6.64 6.51 5.26
N GLY A 283 -5.79 5.48 5.47
CA GLY A 283 -5.18 5.19 6.77
C GLY A 283 -4.26 6.28 7.36
N THR A 284 -3.81 7.26 6.56
CA THR A 284 -2.98 8.36 7.06
C THR A 284 -3.80 9.63 7.31
N THR A 285 -4.71 9.98 6.40
CA THR A 285 -5.53 11.20 6.51
C THR A 285 -6.79 10.98 7.34
N GLN A 286 -7.19 9.73 7.57
CA GLN A 286 -8.43 9.32 8.24
C GLN A 286 -9.70 9.86 7.55
N GLU A 287 -9.57 10.29 6.31
CA GLU A 287 -10.64 10.83 5.48
C GLU A 287 -10.74 10.08 4.15
N VAL A 288 -11.86 10.24 3.45
CA VAL A 288 -12.10 9.64 2.14
C VAL A 288 -11.41 10.49 1.07
N PRO A 289 -10.52 9.93 0.22
CA PRO A 289 -9.81 10.68 -0.81
C PRO A 289 -10.75 11.43 -1.77
N ALA A 290 -11.87 10.84 -2.16
CA ALA A 290 -12.85 11.50 -3.03
C ALA A 290 -13.45 12.77 -2.40
N SER A 291 -13.68 12.80 -1.09
CA SER A 291 -14.18 13.98 -0.39
C SER A 291 -13.13 15.09 -0.34
N ARG A 292 -11.86 14.74 -0.09
CA ARG A 292 -10.75 15.70 -0.09
C ARG A 292 -10.40 16.21 -1.50
N LEU A 293 -10.69 15.44 -2.54
CA LEU A 293 -10.46 15.83 -3.93
C LEU A 293 -11.20 17.12 -4.31
N VAL A 294 -12.30 17.42 -3.65
CA VAL A 294 -13.05 18.69 -3.86
C VAL A 294 -12.16 19.90 -3.58
N GLN A 295 -11.38 19.85 -2.50
CA GLN A 295 -10.45 20.93 -2.14
C GLN A 295 -9.26 20.99 -3.11
N ASP A 296 -8.74 19.86 -3.55
CA ASP A 296 -7.70 19.82 -4.59
C ASP A 296 -8.20 20.50 -5.88
N ARG A 297 -9.41 20.17 -6.35
CA ARG A 297 -10.01 20.76 -7.56
C ARG A 297 -10.17 22.28 -7.49
N GLN A 298 -10.51 22.80 -6.33
CA GLN A 298 -10.65 24.26 -6.13
C GLN A 298 -9.31 25.00 -6.24
N ALA A 299 -8.21 24.32 -5.90
CA ALA A 299 -6.86 24.89 -5.89
C ALA A 299 -6.03 24.52 -7.14
N MET A 300 -6.50 23.60 -7.98
CA MET A 300 -5.84 23.22 -9.23
C MET A 300 -5.97 24.28 -10.30
N LEU A 301 -5.01 24.29 -11.24
CA LEU A 301 -5.12 25.04 -12.48
C LEU A 301 -6.22 24.43 -13.38
N PRO A 302 -6.92 25.25 -14.16
CA PRO A 302 -7.90 24.77 -15.11
C PRO A 302 -7.25 23.93 -16.22
N LEU A 303 -7.99 22.97 -16.76
CA LEU A 303 -7.57 22.26 -17.95
C LEU A 303 -7.45 23.23 -19.12
N PRO A 304 -6.44 23.10 -19.99
CA PRO A 304 -6.34 23.95 -21.17
C PRO A 304 -7.56 23.74 -22.06
N ILE A 305 -8.17 24.85 -22.48
CA ILE A 305 -9.28 24.84 -23.44
C ILE A 305 -8.69 24.55 -24.82
N TRP A 306 -9.11 23.48 -25.41
CA TRP A 306 -8.69 23.10 -26.76
C TRP A 306 -9.53 23.85 -27.81
N ASP A 307 -9.05 24.98 -28.24
CA ASP A 307 -9.66 25.77 -29.33
C ASP A 307 -9.12 25.27 -30.69
N GLY A 308 -9.53 24.18 -31.18
CA GLY A 308 -9.27 23.52 -32.47
C GLY A 308 -8.27 24.12 -33.50
N ASN A 309 -7.66 25.26 -33.22
CA ASN A 309 -6.79 26.04 -34.12
C ASN A 309 -5.28 25.89 -33.87
N ARG A 310 -4.86 25.11 -32.84
CA ARG A 310 -3.44 24.78 -32.69
C ARG A 310 -3.15 23.42 -33.32
N THR A 311 -2.69 23.46 -34.55
CA THR A 311 -1.98 22.37 -35.22
C THR A 311 -0.62 22.15 -34.56
N ASP A 312 -0.60 21.86 -33.27
CA ASP A 312 0.63 21.52 -32.58
C ASP A 312 0.83 20.00 -32.59
N ILE A 313 1.87 19.61 -33.24
CA ILE A 313 2.79 18.44 -33.23
C ILE A 313 2.37 17.18 -32.41
N LEU A 314 1.39 17.27 -31.49
CA LEU A 314 0.79 16.16 -30.74
C LEU A 314 -0.24 15.36 -31.57
N ALA A 315 -0.67 15.84 -32.72
CA ALA A 315 -1.55 15.13 -33.65
C ALA A 315 -0.86 13.93 -34.34
N ILE A 316 0.44 13.77 -34.20
CA ILE A 316 1.17 12.67 -34.83
C ILE A 316 0.98 11.34 -34.12
N SER A 317 0.67 11.32 -32.82
CA SER A 317 0.46 10.05 -32.11
C SER A 317 -0.99 9.54 -32.07
N LEU A 318 -1.96 10.33 -32.59
CA LEU A 318 -3.37 9.90 -32.67
C LEU A 318 -3.76 9.33 -34.03
N ARG A 319 -2.86 9.30 -35.01
CA ARG A 319 -3.04 8.41 -36.15
C ARG A 319 -2.56 6.99 -35.78
N GLN A 320 -3.22 6.36 -34.84
CA GLN A 320 -3.49 4.95 -35.02
C GLN A 320 -4.38 4.88 -36.28
N GLN A 321 -3.77 4.57 -37.43
CA GLN A 321 -4.54 3.99 -38.52
C GLN A 321 -5.39 2.90 -37.87
N PRO A 322 -6.72 2.88 -38.10
CA PRO A 322 -7.49 1.73 -37.69
C PRO A 322 -6.76 0.55 -38.31
N ILE A 323 -6.18 -0.30 -37.49
CA ILE A 323 -5.70 -1.61 -37.91
C ILE A 323 -6.93 -2.19 -38.57
N PRO A 324 -6.90 -2.53 -39.89
CA PRO A 324 -8.02 -3.21 -40.49
C PRO A 324 -8.25 -4.42 -39.59
N VAL A 325 -9.36 -4.46 -38.91
CA VAL A 325 -9.81 -5.68 -38.24
C VAL A 325 -10.11 -6.58 -39.41
N GLU A 326 -9.09 -7.34 -39.86
CA GLU A 326 -9.35 -8.49 -40.70
C GLU A 326 -10.29 -9.34 -39.86
N SER A 327 -11.55 -9.25 -40.21
CA SER A 327 -12.57 -10.13 -39.69
C SER A 327 -12.15 -11.53 -40.10
N PHE A 328 -11.62 -12.32 -39.17
CA PHE A 328 -11.44 -13.75 -39.36
C PHE A 328 -12.78 -14.50 -39.40
N GLN A 329 -13.88 -13.82 -39.65
CA GLN A 329 -15.14 -14.44 -39.99
C GLN A 329 -15.00 -14.94 -41.42
N HIS A 330 -14.96 -16.24 -41.56
CA HIS A 330 -15.09 -16.88 -42.86
C HIS A 330 -16.40 -16.40 -43.57
N PRO A 331 -16.41 -16.29 -44.90
CA PRO A 331 -17.64 -15.99 -45.62
C PRO A 331 -18.75 -16.96 -45.19
N LEU A 332 -19.99 -16.48 -45.11
CA LEU A 332 -21.15 -17.29 -44.72
C LEU A 332 -21.23 -18.62 -45.44
N THR A 333 -20.81 -18.66 -46.72
CA THR A 333 -20.73 -19.88 -47.53
C THR A 333 -19.89 -21.01 -46.90
N VAL A 334 -18.90 -20.69 -46.05
CA VAL A 334 -18.11 -21.71 -45.34
C VAL A 334 -18.93 -22.34 -44.21
N TYR A 335 -19.79 -21.58 -43.57
CA TYR A 335 -20.68 -22.07 -42.53
C TYR A 335 -21.86 -22.87 -43.14
N ASP A 336 -22.34 -22.50 -44.31
CA ASP A 336 -23.38 -23.25 -45.04
C ASP A 336 -22.87 -24.63 -45.46
N THR A 337 -21.62 -24.74 -45.90
CA THR A 337 -20.97 -26.04 -46.22
C THR A 337 -20.77 -26.93 -45.00
N LEU A 338 -20.50 -26.34 -43.81
CA LEU A 338 -20.37 -27.07 -42.55
C LEU A 338 -21.73 -27.56 -42.01
N LEU A 339 -22.82 -26.90 -42.34
CA LEU A 339 -24.17 -27.26 -41.93
C LEU A 339 -24.87 -28.21 -42.89
N GLY A 340 -24.21 -28.63 -43.99
CA GLY A 340 -24.73 -29.62 -44.93
C GLY A 340 -25.97 -29.13 -45.70
N VAL A 341 -26.13 -27.82 -45.87
CA VAL A 341 -27.20 -27.24 -46.69
C VAL A 341 -26.74 -27.30 -48.17
N PRO A 342 -27.35 -28.08 -49.05
CA PRO A 342 -27.01 -28.07 -50.46
C PRO A 342 -27.46 -26.74 -51.09
N LEU A 343 -26.59 -26.16 -51.92
CA LEU A 343 -26.84 -25.00 -52.74
C LEU A 343 -28.03 -25.20 -53.68
#